data_254948c109bb64f05853a16c256599d4
#
_entry.id   254948c109bb64f05853a16c256599d4
#
_cell.length_a   1.000
_cell.length_b   1.000
_cell.length_c   1.000
_cell.angle_alpha   90.00
_cell.angle_beta   90.00
_cell.angle_gamma   90.00
#
_symmetry.space_group_name_H-M   'P 1'
#
loop_
_entity.id
_entity.type
_entity.pdbx_description
1 polymer ?
#
loop_
_entity_poly.entity_id
_entity_poly.type
_entity_poly.pdbx_seq_one_letter_code
_entity_poly.pdbx_strand_id
1 'polypeptide(L)'
;LYATCDNGADVYLNGKKVGTAADWGAPIILKDAAKHLEAGHTNALAVKARNRGGLAAFVFKLEMEHPGGKAVVISDPSWKMNLFASDNWSQVEFDDSSWNQKLKSMGNIGVQPWGVPGLTGGPTGRPAGALTGSATAKGYALDANTPTVAEGFKVELLYEVPKSEQGSWVSLTTDDQGRLLASDQGNAGLYRITVSESSKKPSVAVEKMPVEISGAQGL
;
A
#
# COMPACT_ATOMS: atom_id res chain seq x y z
N LEU A 1 -5.48 -0.92 18.47
CA LEU A 1 -4.96 -1.71 17.35
C LEU A 1 -5.74 -1.39 16.10
N TYR A 2 -5.04 -1.26 14.98
CA TYR A 2 -5.57 -1.12 13.64
C TYR A 2 -4.95 -2.20 12.74
N ALA A 3 -5.74 -2.90 11.95
CA ALA A 3 -5.22 -3.87 10.98
C ALA A 3 -6.16 -4.06 9.79
N THR A 4 -5.58 -4.23 8.60
CA THR A 4 -6.31 -4.62 7.40
C THR A 4 -5.42 -5.43 6.47
N CYS A 5 -6.03 -6.13 5.53
CA CYS A 5 -5.33 -6.96 4.55
C CYS A 5 -6.16 -7.07 3.27
N ASP A 6 -5.50 -7.15 2.17
CA ASP A 6 -6.08 -7.53 0.88
C ASP A 6 -5.79 -9.03 0.61
N ASN A 7 -6.80 -9.91 0.67
CA ASN A 7 -8.25 -9.74 0.73
C ASN A 7 -8.85 -10.06 2.11
N GLY A 8 -8.12 -9.99 3.18
CA GLY A 8 -8.65 -10.18 4.51
C GLY A 8 -7.66 -10.77 5.49
N ALA A 9 -7.91 -10.57 6.78
CA ALA A 9 -7.06 -11.09 7.85
C ALA A 9 -7.84 -11.42 9.12
N ASP A 10 -7.33 -12.42 9.85
CA ASP A 10 -7.65 -12.62 11.26
C ASP A 10 -6.44 -12.22 12.09
N VAL A 11 -6.65 -11.38 13.12
CA VAL A 11 -5.61 -10.94 14.05
C VAL A 11 -5.74 -11.64 15.37
N TYR A 12 -4.60 -12.07 15.90
CA TYR A 12 -4.49 -12.79 17.17
C TYR A 12 -3.52 -12.07 18.10
N LEU A 13 -3.87 -12.00 19.37
CA LEU A 13 -3.03 -11.58 20.47
C LEU A 13 -2.97 -12.73 21.48
N ASN A 14 -1.79 -13.24 21.79
CA ASN A 14 -1.57 -14.36 22.71
C ASN A 14 -2.48 -15.58 22.40
N GLY A 15 -2.54 -15.98 21.14
CA GLY A 15 -3.36 -17.09 20.67
C GLY A 15 -4.86 -16.81 20.55
N LYS A 16 -5.33 -15.69 21.08
CA LYS A 16 -6.75 -15.33 21.04
C LYS A 16 -7.05 -14.47 19.81
N LYS A 17 -8.01 -14.89 19.00
CA LYS A 17 -8.51 -14.09 17.88
C LYS A 17 -9.22 -12.84 18.41
N VAL A 18 -8.74 -11.66 18.02
CA VAL A 18 -9.25 -10.36 18.47
C VAL A 18 -10.01 -9.59 17.41
N GLY A 19 -9.91 -10.01 16.17
CA GLY A 19 -10.66 -9.37 15.08
C GLY A 19 -10.48 -10.04 13.73
N THR A 20 -11.36 -9.69 12.79
CA THR A 20 -11.33 -10.09 11.39
C THR A 20 -11.49 -8.85 10.52
N ALA A 21 -10.53 -8.59 9.62
CA ALA A 21 -10.72 -7.71 8.48
C ALA A 21 -11.28 -8.54 7.33
N ALA A 22 -12.43 -8.15 6.78
CA ALA A 22 -13.07 -8.87 5.68
C ALA A 22 -12.33 -8.64 4.35
N ASP A 23 -11.84 -7.42 4.17
CA ASP A 23 -11.01 -6.98 3.05
C ASP A 23 -10.26 -5.69 3.41
N TRP A 24 -9.57 -5.08 2.43
CA TRP A 24 -8.83 -3.83 2.63
C TRP A 24 -9.69 -2.66 3.12
N GLY A 25 -10.91 -2.55 2.63
CA GLY A 25 -11.83 -1.46 2.97
C GLY A 25 -12.55 -1.63 4.31
N ALA A 26 -12.43 -2.81 4.96
CA ALA A 26 -13.08 -3.14 6.22
C ALA A 26 -12.04 -3.48 7.31
N PRO A 27 -11.27 -2.48 7.80
CA PRO A 27 -10.21 -2.70 8.78
C PRO A 27 -10.75 -3.10 10.15
N ILE A 28 -9.93 -3.81 10.90
CA ILE A 28 -10.10 -4.00 12.34
C ILE A 28 -9.71 -2.70 13.03
N ILE A 29 -10.57 -2.19 13.91
CA ILE A 29 -10.27 -1.10 14.84
C ILE A 29 -10.61 -1.59 16.24
N LEU A 30 -9.59 -1.93 17.03
CA LEU A 30 -9.74 -2.40 18.40
C LEU A 30 -9.14 -1.37 19.36
N LYS A 31 -10.00 -0.66 20.09
CA LYS A 31 -9.59 0.39 21.04
C LYS A 31 -8.92 -0.18 22.29
N ASP A 32 -9.41 -1.30 22.81
CA ASP A 32 -8.95 -1.90 24.07
C ASP A 32 -8.05 -3.12 23.84
N ALA A 33 -7.07 -3.01 22.95
CA ALA A 33 -6.15 -4.12 22.67
C ALA A 33 -5.34 -4.54 23.90
N ALA A 34 -5.08 -3.63 24.82
CA ALA A 34 -4.31 -3.89 26.04
C ALA A 34 -4.89 -5.01 26.91
N LYS A 35 -6.21 -5.23 26.90
CA LYS A 35 -6.86 -6.33 27.65
C LYS A 35 -6.50 -7.73 27.15
N HIS A 36 -5.86 -7.84 26.00
CA HIS A 36 -5.40 -9.09 25.39
C HIS A 36 -3.88 -9.27 25.51
N LEU A 37 -3.20 -8.34 26.18
CA LEU A 37 -1.76 -8.34 26.38
C LEU A 37 -1.43 -8.52 27.87
N GLU A 38 -0.32 -9.15 28.15
CA GLU A 38 0.20 -9.36 29.49
C GLU A 38 1.35 -8.39 29.75
N ALA A 39 1.13 -7.44 30.67
CA ALA A 39 2.14 -6.45 31.02
C ALA A 39 3.34 -7.10 31.71
N GLY A 40 4.55 -6.74 31.29
CA GLY A 40 5.80 -7.28 31.83
C GLY A 40 6.17 -8.68 31.31
N HIS A 41 5.40 -9.23 30.39
CA HIS A 41 5.65 -10.54 29.78
C HIS A 41 5.84 -10.43 28.26
N THR A 42 6.37 -11.48 27.65
CA THR A 42 6.36 -11.64 26.19
C THR A 42 4.94 -11.81 25.72
N ASN A 43 4.61 -11.13 24.61
CA ASN A 43 3.31 -11.24 23.98
C ASN A 43 3.46 -11.66 22.52
N ALA A 44 2.60 -12.54 22.04
CA ALA A 44 2.53 -12.96 20.65
C ALA A 44 1.55 -12.09 19.86
N LEU A 45 2.02 -11.50 18.79
CA LEU A 45 1.21 -10.80 17.78
C LEU A 45 1.23 -11.64 16.51
N ALA A 46 0.08 -12.13 16.08
CA ALA A 46 0.00 -13.02 14.95
C ALA A 46 -1.17 -12.68 14.01
N VAL A 47 -0.98 -12.88 12.72
CA VAL A 47 -1.96 -12.54 11.70
C VAL A 47 -2.08 -13.64 10.67
N LYS A 48 -3.29 -14.11 10.45
CA LYS A 48 -3.63 -15.00 9.35
C LYS A 48 -4.17 -14.18 8.18
N ALA A 49 -3.28 -13.83 7.27
CA ALA A 49 -3.65 -13.11 6.04
C ALA A 49 -4.23 -14.07 4.99
N ARG A 50 -5.17 -13.56 4.20
CA ARG A 50 -5.77 -14.28 3.07
C ARG A 50 -5.67 -13.44 1.82
N ASN A 51 -5.19 -14.06 0.73
CA ASN A 51 -5.24 -13.50 -0.61
C ASN A 51 -6.01 -14.46 -1.52
N ARG A 52 -6.96 -13.93 -2.29
CA ARG A 52 -7.77 -14.68 -3.25
C ARG A 52 -7.26 -14.56 -4.68
N GLY A 53 -6.14 -13.88 -4.86
CA GLY A 53 -5.47 -13.67 -6.14
C GLY A 53 -5.01 -12.24 -6.35
N GLY A 54 -4.09 -12.04 -7.29
CA GLY A 54 -3.49 -10.73 -7.55
C GLY A 54 -2.46 -10.31 -6.51
N LEU A 55 -2.27 -9.00 -6.38
CA LEU A 55 -1.39 -8.41 -5.38
C LEU A 55 -2.01 -8.55 -3.99
N ALA A 56 -1.17 -8.65 -2.99
CA ALA A 56 -1.57 -8.71 -1.59
C ALA A 56 -0.83 -7.65 -0.76
N ALA A 57 -1.53 -7.05 0.17
CA ALA A 57 -0.93 -6.13 1.14
C ALA A 57 -1.56 -6.31 2.52
N PHE A 58 -0.75 -6.03 3.53
CA PHE A 58 -1.13 -6.12 4.91
C PHE A 58 -0.62 -4.89 5.66
N VAL A 59 -1.47 -4.31 6.50
CA VAL A 59 -1.13 -3.21 7.40
C VAL A 59 -1.54 -3.57 8.80
N PHE A 60 -0.64 -3.36 9.74
CA PHE A 60 -0.88 -3.53 11.16
C PHE A 60 -0.25 -2.38 11.93
N LYS A 61 -0.98 -1.85 12.93
CA LYS A 61 -0.48 -0.88 13.88
C LYS A 61 -1.11 -1.13 15.25
N LEU A 62 -0.28 -1.34 16.25
CA LEU A 62 -0.67 -1.40 17.65
C LEU A 62 0.04 -0.27 18.40
N GLU A 63 -0.73 0.63 18.98
CA GLU A 63 -0.22 1.68 19.87
C GLU A 63 -0.61 1.34 21.31
N MET A 64 0.33 1.47 22.21
CA MET A 64 0.18 1.18 23.64
C MET A 64 0.77 2.32 24.44
N GLU A 65 0.07 2.72 25.50
CA GLU A 65 0.60 3.64 26.51
C GLU A 65 0.92 2.84 27.77
N HIS A 66 2.07 3.07 28.34
CA HIS A 66 2.54 2.43 29.57
C HIS A 66 3.29 3.46 30.43
N PRO A 67 3.56 3.19 31.74
CA PRO A 67 4.19 4.15 32.63
C PRO A 67 5.54 4.72 32.15
N GLY A 68 6.25 3.97 31.29
CA GLY A 68 7.52 4.39 30.68
C GLY A 68 7.39 5.16 29.36
N GLY A 69 6.17 5.43 28.87
CA GLY A 69 5.94 6.16 27.62
C GLY A 69 4.99 5.44 26.65
N LYS A 70 5.13 5.72 25.37
CA LYS A 70 4.32 5.15 24.28
C LYS A 70 5.13 4.12 23.50
N ALA A 71 4.58 2.94 23.29
CA ALA A 71 5.13 1.92 22.41
C ALA A 71 4.25 1.77 21.16
N VAL A 72 4.88 1.56 20.01
CA VAL A 72 4.19 1.35 18.73
C VAL A 72 4.80 0.15 18.02
N VAL A 73 3.94 -0.79 17.63
CA VAL A 73 4.30 -1.92 16.78
C VAL A 73 3.60 -1.74 15.43
N ILE A 74 4.34 -1.84 14.35
CA ILE A 74 3.81 -1.77 12.98
C ILE A 74 4.20 -3.01 12.19
N SER A 75 3.47 -3.29 11.12
CA SER A 75 3.91 -4.28 10.13
C SER A 75 5.10 -3.72 9.34
N ASP A 76 6.21 -4.41 9.41
CA ASP A 76 7.45 -4.08 8.72
C ASP A 76 8.19 -5.36 8.26
N PRO A 77 9.31 -5.26 7.55
CA PRO A 77 10.07 -6.43 7.08
C PRO A 77 10.68 -7.29 8.20
N SER A 78 10.61 -6.92 9.47
CA SER A 78 11.07 -7.77 10.58
C SER A 78 10.09 -8.91 10.88
N TRP A 79 8.82 -8.78 10.48
CA TRP A 79 7.83 -9.83 10.68
C TRP A 79 8.20 -11.07 9.89
N LYS A 80 8.08 -12.21 10.54
CA LYS A 80 8.27 -13.51 9.91
C LYS A 80 6.97 -14.01 9.30
N MET A 81 7.08 -14.80 8.25
CA MET A 81 5.93 -15.34 7.53
C MET A 81 6.13 -16.82 7.22
N ASN A 82 5.03 -17.58 7.26
CA ASN A 82 4.97 -18.94 6.76
C ASN A 82 3.61 -19.17 6.10
N LEU A 83 3.59 -19.90 4.97
CA LEU A 83 2.36 -20.29 4.28
C LEU A 83 1.66 -21.48 4.91
N PHE A 84 2.39 -22.29 5.67
CA PHE A 84 1.92 -23.54 6.29
C PHE A 84 2.29 -23.52 7.77
N ALA A 85 1.46 -22.90 8.59
CA ALA A 85 1.67 -22.85 10.04
C ALA A 85 0.96 -24.02 10.73
N SER A 86 1.55 -24.50 11.84
CA SER A 86 0.93 -25.49 12.75
C SER A 86 -0.23 -24.87 13.54
N ASP A 87 -1.03 -25.68 14.20
CA ASP A 87 -2.24 -25.23 14.89
C ASP A 87 -1.98 -24.21 16.04
N ASN A 88 -0.80 -24.24 16.65
CA ASN A 88 -0.41 -23.36 17.76
C ASN A 88 0.39 -22.13 17.35
N TRP A 89 0.48 -21.80 16.07
CA TRP A 89 1.32 -20.74 15.49
C TRP A 89 1.12 -19.34 16.08
N SER A 90 -0.02 -19.07 16.71
CA SER A 90 -0.36 -17.75 17.28
C SER A 90 -0.13 -17.67 18.81
N GLN A 91 0.37 -18.73 19.44
CA GLN A 91 0.63 -18.79 20.88
C GLN A 91 1.98 -18.15 21.22
N VAL A 92 2.12 -17.73 22.49
CA VAL A 92 3.35 -17.09 23.00
C VAL A 92 4.55 -18.04 22.95
N GLU A 93 4.32 -19.31 23.22
CA GLU A 93 5.35 -20.37 23.27
C GLU A 93 5.71 -20.92 21.90
N PHE A 94 5.09 -20.43 20.83
CA PHE A 94 5.36 -20.92 19.49
C PHE A 94 6.77 -20.52 19.05
N ASP A 95 7.58 -21.52 18.66
CA ASP A 95 8.90 -21.28 18.08
C ASP A 95 8.80 -20.99 16.57
N ASP A 96 8.96 -19.74 16.20
CA ASP A 96 9.00 -19.26 14.82
C ASP A 96 10.43 -19.19 14.22
N SER A 97 11.42 -19.78 14.88
CA SER A 97 12.82 -19.72 14.44
C SER A 97 13.03 -20.30 13.05
N SER A 98 12.24 -21.30 12.67
CA SER A 98 12.27 -21.91 11.34
C SER A 98 11.57 -21.06 10.25
N TRP A 99 10.86 -20.03 10.62
CA TRP A 99 10.19 -19.15 9.65
C TRP A 99 11.20 -18.17 9.04
N ASN A 100 11.64 -18.43 7.86
CA ASN A 100 12.69 -17.67 7.19
C ASN A 100 12.17 -16.66 6.15
N GLN A 101 10.88 -16.70 5.83
CA GLN A 101 10.24 -15.73 4.95
C GLN A 101 9.91 -14.45 5.72
N LYS A 102 10.09 -13.31 5.06
CA LYS A 102 9.84 -11.98 5.62
C LYS A 102 8.86 -11.21 4.76
N LEU A 103 8.16 -10.27 5.36
CA LEU A 103 7.35 -9.31 4.62
C LEU A 103 8.25 -8.43 3.75
N LYS A 104 7.75 -8.08 2.57
CA LYS A 104 8.36 -7.06 1.72
C LYS A 104 7.61 -5.75 1.94
N SER A 105 8.34 -4.67 2.19
CA SER A 105 7.72 -3.35 2.24
C SER A 105 7.18 -2.97 0.86
N MET A 106 5.91 -2.60 0.82
CA MET A 106 5.22 -2.09 -0.38
C MET A 106 5.09 -0.56 -0.36
N GLY A 107 5.63 0.09 0.66
CA GLY A 107 5.53 1.54 0.88
C GLY A 107 4.61 1.91 2.04
N ASN A 108 4.24 3.18 2.12
CA ASN A 108 3.38 3.70 3.18
C ASN A 108 1.89 3.47 2.90
N ILE A 109 1.04 3.63 3.93
CA ILE A 109 -0.42 3.68 3.76
C ILE A 109 -0.76 4.73 2.71
N GLY A 110 -1.62 4.36 1.76
CA GLY A 110 -1.99 5.22 0.63
C GLY A 110 -1.31 4.84 -0.70
N VAL A 111 -0.31 3.94 -0.66
CA VAL A 111 0.34 3.45 -1.88
C VAL A 111 -0.64 2.70 -2.78
N GLN A 112 -0.54 2.95 -4.09
CA GLN A 112 -1.34 2.22 -5.08
C GLN A 112 -0.87 0.76 -5.20
N PRO A 113 -1.79 -0.19 -5.50
CA PRO A 113 -3.22 0.02 -5.82
C PRO A 113 -4.15 0.09 -4.60
N TRP A 114 -3.64 -0.07 -3.37
CA TRP A 114 -4.49 -0.23 -2.19
C TRP A 114 -5.08 1.08 -1.64
N GLY A 115 -4.38 2.20 -1.76
CA GLY A 115 -4.84 3.46 -1.20
C GLY A 115 -4.95 3.44 0.33
N VAL A 116 -5.76 4.35 0.88
CA VAL A 116 -5.99 4.45 2.33
C VAL A 116 -7.13 3.50 2.73
N PRO A 117 -6.90 2.57 3.66
CA PRO A 117 -7.91 1.62 4.09
C PRO A 117 -9.16 2.32 4.65
N GLY A 118 -10.33 1.84 4.25
CA GLY A 118 -11.61 2.42 4.67
C GLY A 118 -12.02 3.69 3.94
N LEU A 119 -11.12 4.35 3.19
CA LEU A 119 -11.43 5.54 2.38
C LEU A 119 -11.47 5.24 0.88
N THR A 120 -10.72 4.25 0.43
CA THR A 120 -10.72 3.81 -0.96
C THR A 120 -11.14 2.36 -1.03
N GLY A 121 -11.87 1.98 -2.06
CA GLY A 121 -12.11 0.57 -2.36
C GLY A 121 -10.78 -0.15 -2.48
N GLY A 122 -10.73 -1.43 -2.09
CA GLY A 122 -9.54 -2.27 -2.29
C GLY A 122 -9.14 -2.34 -3.77
N PRO A 123 -8.14 -3.18 -4.13
CA PRO A 123 -7.58 -3.27 -5.49
C PRO A 123 -8.59 -3.56 -6.59
N THR A 124 -9.82 -3.91 -6.24
CA THR A 124 -10.94 -4.09 -7.20
C THR A 124 -11.52 -2.79 -7.73
N GLY A 125 -10.97 -1.62 -7.34
CA GLY A 125 -11.35 -0.31 -7.90
C GLY A 125 -12.80 0.11 -7.66
N ARG A 126 -13.54 -0.58 -6.79
CA ARG A 126 -14.92 -0.19 -6.48
C ARG A 126 -14.91 0.75 -5.28
N PRO A 127 -15.29 2.02 -5.45
CA PRO A 127 -15.41 2.95 -4.34
C PRO A 127 -16.47 2.44 -3.36
N ALA A 128 -16.11 2.33 -2.08
CA ALA A 128 -17.06 2.10 -1.01
C ALA A 128 -17.97 3.32 -0.89
N GLY A 129 -19.18 3.21 -1.43
CA GLY A 129 -20.20 4.25 -1.37
C GLY A 129 -19.91 5.39 -2.34
N ALA A 130 -20.72 5.48 -3.40
CA ALA A 130 -20.79 6.68 -4.19
C ALA A 130 -21.23 7.82 -3.28
N LEU A 131 -20.29 8.63 -2.82
CA LEU A 131 -20.60 10.01 -2.51
C LEU A 131 -20.93 10.65 -3.86
N THR A 132 -22.22 10.79 -4.14
CA THR A 132 -22.73 11.60 -5.24
C THR A 132 -22.36 13.06 -4.95
N GLY A 133 -21.14 13.39 -5.27
CA GLY A 133 -20.60 14.72 -5.34
C GLY A 133 -19.70 14.73 -6.55
N SER A 134 -20.16 15.34 -7.63
CA SER A 134 -19.35 15.71 -8.78
C SER A 134 -18.16 16.52 -8.27
N ALA A 135 -17.09 15.87 -7.88
CA ALA A 135 -15.79 16.50 -7.78
C ALA A 135 -15.28 16.61 -9.22
N THR A 136 -15.65 17.69 -9.89
CA THR A 136 -14.83 18.25 -10.94
C THR A 136 -13.41 18.26 -10.38
N ALA A 137 -12.50 17.59 -11.06
CA ALA A 137 -11.08 17.60 -10.79
C ALA A 137 -10.57 19.06 -10.94
N LYS A 138 -10.80 19.85 -9.91
CA LYS A 138 -10.04 21.07 -9.65
C LYS A 138 -8.76 20.59 -9.01
N GLY A 139 -7.66 20.92 -9.69
CA GLY A 139 -6.30 20.51 -9.43
C GLY A 139 -6.04 20.25 -7.95
N TYR A 140 -5.42 19.11 -7.69
CA TYR A 140 -4.89 18.81 -6.36
C TYR A 140 -4.04 20.01 -5.96
N ALA A 141 -4.52 20.79 -5.01
CA ALA A 141 -3.70 21.78 -4.39
C ALA A 141 -2.50 21.03 -3.78
N LEU A 142 -1.30 21.41 -4.18
CA LEU A 142 -0.04 20.80 -3.73
C LEU A 142 0.22 20.94 -2.22
N ASP A 143 -0.69 21.54 -1.50
CA ASP A 143 -0.59 22.01 -0.12
C ASP A 143 -0.82 20.93 0.95
N ALA A 144 -1.53 19.81 0.65
CA ALA A 144 -1.74 18.75 1.64
C ALA A 144 -0.97 17.45 1.37
N ASN A 145 -0.47 17.24 0.14
CA ASN A 145 0.20 16.01 -0.29
C ASN A 145 1.50 16.26 -1.06
N THR A 146 2.08 17.43 -0.97
CA THR A 146 3.39 17.69 -1.58
C THR A 146 4.44 16.86 -0.83
N PRO A 147 5.17 15.96 -1.50
CA PRO A 147 6.22 15.18 -0.87
C PRO A 147 7.24 16.11 -0.20
N THR A 148 7.59 15.84 1.04
CA THR A 148 8.72 16.53 1.69
C THR A 148 9.99 16.06 1.01
N VAL A 149 10.74 16.96 0.43
CA VAL A 149 12.02 16.68 -0.23
C VAL A 149 13.18 17.28 0.56
N ALA A 150 14.37 16.70 0.39
CA ALA A 150 15.58 17.21 1.00
C ALA A 150 15.93 18.62 0.46
N GLU A 151 16.69 19.38 1.22
CA GLU A 151 17.18 20.70 0.80
C GLU A 151 17.93 20.61 -0.54
N GLY A 152 17.63 21.50 -1.46
CA GLY A 152 18.17 21.51 -2.82
C GLY A 152 17.34 20.72 -3.85
N PHE A 153 16.28 20.02 -3.43
CA PHE A 153 15.36 19.35 -4.34
C PHE A 153 14.02 20.09 -4.46
N LYS A 154 13.39 19.97 -5.61
CA LYS A 154 12.08 20.56 -5.91
C LYS A 154 11.18 19.52 -6.53
N VAL A 155 9.89 19.50 -6.13
CA VAL A 155 8.86 18.67 -6.76
C VAL A 155 8.02 19.55 -7.66
N GLU A 156 7.84 19.12 -8.91
CA GLU A 156 6.98 19.78 -9.89
C GLU A 156 6.05 18.76 -10.53
N LEU A 157 4.78 19.11 -10.67
CA LEU A 157 3.83 18.32 -11.46
C LEU A 157 4.12 18.60 -12.94
N LEU A 158 4.66 17.62 -13.64
CA LEU A 158 5.01 17.74 -15.06
C LEU A 158 3.84 17.34 -15.97
N TYR A 159 3.10 16.31 -15.60
CA TYR A 159 2.02 15.77 -16.41
C TYR A 159 0.95 15.09 -15.55
N GLU A 160 -0.30 15.31 -15.88
CA GLU A 160 -1.45 14.61 -15.30
C GLU A 160 -2.00 13.64 -16.35
N VAL A 161 -1.98 12.34 -16.02
CA VAL A 161 -2.40 11.28 -16.95
C VAL A 161 -3.92 11.34 -17.17
N PRO A 162 -4.43 11.57 -18.40
CA PRO A 162 -5.85 11.48 -18.70
C PRO A 162 -6.29 10.01 -18.68
N LYS A 163 -6.79 9.55 -17.52
CA LYS A 163 -7.10 8.15 -17.26
C LYS A 163 -8.11 7.53 -18.24
N SER A 164 -9.02 8.32 -18.76
CA SER A 164 -10.01 7.85 -19.75
C SER A 164 -9.39 7.47 -21.10
N GLU A 165 -8.20 8.03 -21.42
CA GLU A 165 -7.55 7.86 -22.71
C GLU A 165 -6.27 7.03 -22.60
N GLN A 166 -5.51 7.22 -21.54
CA GLN A 166 -4.18 6.64 -21.35
C GLN A 166 -4.14 5.60 -20.21
N GLY A 167 -5.28 5.34 -19.57
CA GLY A 167 -5.40 4.35 -18.53
C GLY A 167 -4.73 4.76 -17.20
N SER A 168 -4.25 3.79 -16.47
CA SER A 168 -3.59 3.95 -15.19
C SER A 168 -2.15 3.46 -15.30
N TRP A 169 -1.19 4.37 -15.31
CA TRP A 169 0.23 4.02 -15.43
C TRP A 169 0.73 3.40 -14.13
N VAL A 170 1.33 2.22 -14.21
CA VAL A 170 1.76 1.42 -13.06
C VAL A 170 3.23 1.01 -13.08
N SER A 171 3.90 1.18 -14.22
CA SER A 171 5.32 0.91 -14.37
C SER A 171 5.99 2.06 -15.09
N LEU A 172 7.19 2.43 -14.64
CA LEU A 172 7.96 3.52 -15.18
C LEU A 172 9.43 3.11 -15.26
N THR A 173 10.04 3.32 -16.41
CA THR A 173 11.48 3.12 -16.63
C THR A 173 12.04 4.19 -17.55
N THR A 174 13.35 4.16 -17.84
CA THR A 174 14.00 5.04 -18.80
C THR A 174 14.51 4.24 -20.00
N ASP A 175 14.43 4.81 -21.19
CA ASP A 175 15.08 4.26 -22.36
C ASP A 175 16.58 4.70 -22.45
N ASP A 176 17.27 4.21 -23.46
CA ASP A 176 18.68 4.50 -23.72
C ASP A 176 19.00 5.98 -24.08
N GLN A 177 17.96 6.77 -24.34
CA GLN A 177 18.04 8.21 -24.58
C GLN A 177 17.61 9.05 -23.38
N GLY A 178 17.34 8.42 -22.22
CA GLY A 178 16.92 9.09 -21.00
C GLY A 178 15.47 9.56 -21.00
N ARG A 179 14.64 9.12 -21.97
CA ARG A 179 13.21 9.40 -21.97
C ARG A 179 12.50 8.37 -21.07
N LEU A 180 11.37 8.76 -20.49
CA LEU A 180 10.59 7.87 -19.65
C LEU A 180 9.67 6.98 -20.51
N LEU A 181 9.55 5.72 -20.11
CA LEU A 181 8.56 4.78 -20.63
C LEU A 181 7.59 4.42 -19.49
N ALA A 182 6.28 4.55 -19.75
CA ALA A 182 5.24 4.22 -18.80
C ALA A 182 4.23 3.25 -19.40
N SER A 183 3.89 2.19 -18.66
CA SER A 183 2.86 1.24 -19.08
C SER A 183 1.56 1.41 -18.30
N ASP A 184 0.45 1.30 -19.02
CA ASP A 184 -0.88 1.17 -18.41
C ASP A 184 -1.07 -0.20 -17.77
N GLN A 185 -1.83 -0.23 -16.69
CA GLN A 185 -2.26 -1.46 -16.01
C GLN A 185 -3.20 -2.33 -16.85
N GLY A 186 -3.95 -1.72 -17.75
CA GLY A 186 -4.96 -2.36 -18.59
C GLY A 186 -4.52 -2.48 -20.05
N ASN A 187 -5.35 -2.00 -20.97
CA ASN A 187 -5.20 -2.13 -22.41
C ASN A 187 -4.87 -0.80 -23.12
N ALA A 188 -4.57 0.27 -22.37
CA ALA A 188 -4.24 1.55 -22.98
C ALA A 188 -2.84 1.55 -23.63
N GLY A 189 -1.94 0.67 -23.21
CA GLY A 189 -0.66 0.38 -23.86
C GLY A 189 0.55 0.99 -23.17
N LEU A 190 1.61 1.19 -23.96
CA LEU A 190 2.89 1.76 -23.55
C LEU A 190 3.04 3.19 -24.07
N TYR A 191 3.53 4.08 -23.24
CA TYR A 191 3.72 5.50 -23.53
C TYR A 191 5.17 5.91 -23.34
N ARG A 192 5.68 6.74 -24.25
CA ARG A 192 6.97 7.40 -24.13
C ARG A 192 6.75 8.85 -23.72
N ILE A 193 7.48 9.27 -22.69
CA ILE A 193 7.39 10.62 -22.15
C ILE A 193 8.74 11.31 -22.35
N THR A 194 8.74 12.38 -23.09
CA THR A 194 9.92 13.22 -23.29
C THR A 194 9.75 14.50 -22.49
N VAL A 195 10.66 14.74 -21.56
CA VAL A 195 10.72 15.97 -20.78
C VAL A 195 11.78 16.87 -21.42
N SER A 196 11.38 18.05 -21.86
CA SER A 196 12.30 19.05 -22.42
C SER A 196 12.51 20.16 -21.40
N GLU A 197 13.75 20.33 -20.96
CA GLU A 197 14.13 21.41 -20.07
C GLU A 197 14.23 22.71 -20.88
N SER A 198 13.26 23.58 -20.75
CA SER A 198 13.31 24.96 -21.24
C SER A 198 13.54 25.90 -20.07
N SER A 199 14.32 26.98 -20.29
CA SER A 199 14.76 27.90 -19.24
C SER A 199 13.68 28.61 -18.43
N LYS A 200 12.39 28.39 -18.73
CA LYS A 200 11.27 29.02 -18.03
C LYS A 200 10.18 28.04 -17.53
N LYS A 201 9.97 26.92 -18.17
CA LYS A 201 9.01 25.89 -17.75
C LYS A 201 9.32 24.58 -18.51
N PRO A 202 9.48 23.45 -17.81
CA PRO A 202 9.62 22.17 -18.50
C PRO A 202 8.37 21.87 -19.33
N SER A 203 8.55 21.32 -20.52
CA SER A 203 7.47 20.82 -21.35
C SER A 203 7.52 19.31 -21.44
N VAL A 204 6.36 18.69 -21.49
CA VAL A 204 6.23 17.23 -21.53
C VAL A 204 5.50 16.85 -22.81
N ALA A 205 6.11 15.97 -23.61
CA ALA A 205 5.47 15.33 -24.75
C ALA A 205 5.21 13.85 -24.39
N VAL A 206 3.99 13.41 -24.59
CA VAL A 206 3.57 12.03 -24.34
C VAL A 206 3.12 11.40 -25.65
N GLU A 207 3.72 10.26 -25.99
CA GLU A 207 3.49 9.54 -27.24
C GLU A 207 3.16 8.09 -26.95
N LYS A 208 2.05 7.59 -27.50
CA LYS A 208 1.73 6.16 -27.43
C LYS A 208 2.67 5.39 -28.35
N MET A 209 3.34 4.39 -27.82
CA MET A 209 4.22 3.53 -28.58
C MET A 209 3.43 2.59 -29.49
N PRO A 210 3.88 2.38 -30.75
CA PRO A 210 3.21 1.47 -31.69
C PRO A 210 3.59 0.02 -31.40
N VAL A 211 3.33 -0.43 -30.16
CA VAL A 211 3.57 -1.81 -29.70
C VAL A 211 2.32 -2.35 -29.04
N GLU A 212 2.02 -3.60 -29.33
CA GLU A 212 0.88 -4.28 -28.71
C GLU A 212 1.31 -4.89 -27.35
N ILE A 213 1.34 -4.03 -26.34
CA ILE A 213 1.60 -4.42 -24.94
C ILE A 213 0.39 -4.00 -24.12
N SER A 214 -0.10 -4.94 -23.31
CA SER A 214 -1.16 -4.68 -22.33
C SER A 214 -0.73 -5.17 -20.96
N GLY A 215 -1.06 -4.41 -19.92
CA GLY A 215 -0.84 -4.80 -18.53
C GLY A 215 0.62 -5.06 -18.14
N ALA A 216 1.59 -4.43 -18.80
CA ALA A 216 3.00 -4.60 -18.47
C ALA A 216 3.29 -4.02 -17.07
N GLN A 217 3.71 -4.88 -16.14
CA GLN A 217 3.99 -4.51 -14.75
C GLN A 217 5.49 -4.49 -14.41
N GLY A 218 6.34 -4.67 -15.40
CA GLY A 218 7.79 -4.57 -15.34
C GLY A 218 8.33 -4.12 -16.69
N LEU A 219 9.12 -3.07 -16.72
CA LEU A 219 9.82 -2.54 -17.89
C LEU A 219 11.32 -2.50 -17.60
#